data_0966bc3dbfebeae3f305b67ffd359b27
#
_entry.id   0966bc3dbfebeae3f305b67ffd359b27
#
_cell.length_a   1.000
_cell.length_b   1.000
_cell.length_c   1.000
_cell.angle_alpha   90.00
_cell.angle_beta   90.00
_cell.angle_gamma   90.00
#
_symmetry.space_group_name_H-M   'P 1'
#
loop_
_entity.id
_entity.type
_entity.pdbx_description
1 polymer ?
#
loop_
_entity_poly.entity_id
_entity_poly.type
_entity_poly.pdbx_seq_one_letter_code
_entity_poly.pdbx_strand_id
1 'polypeptide(L)'
;MKKVAKLLILLLALAMMTSCFAACNKDKGGQHKAPPPEENTTASTGGNNDDDIDDGGEDIGDGIEGGDNVEVDLDMPEKVNLGGYTYKAYVRSNTPITGGNTMEDGNPSFYCEDFWVDPNKGEPEDVLEYAVYFRNREIENDYNVKIVQKNQTANMATELALFAQNDTKYDLTIIHAKSAAAAATQNLLTELKGLPGLDLQHQAYDQNSIKELSMGGKLYFLSGDMNISTLDSVAPTVVNIDRYNEYADGIVEVFDGNPLYSDVYALVNAGEWTMENLLKIAAKASVDADPSDGNLGANDADEIGYFQYNQSSVYYFYGAGGRITQMTEEGSPEFVIRENQDLFDYIFDKFHPINRTTAKYPNGFGGDRQKHFIKNATTLFADMTLWDIRKDLYANAKFEYGLLPSPVYEAGDDYNSVVYFYNTVHLWAIPSNYNHLGNAQTLMNVMAAYSNLNKTGSTMDGYYSRTLCFSIAPNPEARKVMNIIKDSTVYDIALLYDWGGWATEFSELWWRRTTNNHGTLVSQMNTAGGAYQQLEDTIELFKNPNSES
;
A
#
# COMPACT_ATOMS: atom_id res chain seq x y z
N MET A 1 13.76 -34.82 20.70
CA MET A 1 14.29 -33.61 20.06
C MET A 1 13.29 -33.01 19.04
N LYS A 2 12.69 -33.80 18.14
CA LYS A 2 11.71 -33.30 17.13
C LYS A 2 10.47 -32.56 17.69
N LYS A 3 9.95 -32.92 18.87
CA LYS A 3 8.82 -32.23 19.51
C LYS A 3 9.21 -30.89 20.13
N VAL A 4 10.47 -30.71 20.50
CA VAL A 4 10.98 -29.45 21.07
C VAL A 4 11.24 -28.42 19.98
N ALA A 5 11.71 -28.84 18.79
CA ALA A 5 11.90 -27.96 17.64
C ALA A 5 10.56 -27.40 17.12
N LYS A 6 9.51 -28.24 17.00
CA LYS A 6 8.15 -27.75 16.64
C LYS A 6 7.58 -26.78 17.68
N LEU A 7 7.88 -27.01 18.96
CA LEU A 7 7.49 -26.11 20.04
C LEU A 7 8.29 -24.79 19.99
N LEU A 8 9.57 -24.83 19.59
CA LEU A 8 10.41 -23.64 19.43
C LEU A 8 9.98 -22.80 18.23
N ILE A 9 9.63 -23.42 17.10
CA ILE A 9 9.12 -22.71 15.92
C ILE A 9 7.74 -22.08 16.23
N LEU A 10 6.89 -22.78 16.95
CA LEU A 10 5.61 -22.25 17.41
C LEU A 10 5.80 -21.11 18.44
N LEU A 11 6.82 -21.20 19.27
CA LEU A 11 7.19 -20.17 20.25
C LEU A 11 7.89 -18.97 19.58
N LEU A 12 8.65 -19.19 18.46
CA LEU A 12 9.20 -18.08 17.69
C LEU A 12 8.09 -17.32 16.93
N ALA A 13 7.15 -18.03 16.34
CA ALA A 13 5.97 -17.41 15.72
C ALA A 13 5.12 -16.66 16.75
N LEU A 14 4.99 -17.20 17.97
CA LEU A 14 4.30 -16.56 19.09
C LEU A 14 5.10 -15.37 19.67
N ALA A 15 6.43 -15.43 19.69
CA ALA A 15 7.29 -14.35 20.15
C ALA A 15 7.32 -13.17 19.16
N MET A 16 7.23 -13.44 17.86
CA MET A 16 7.02 -12.39 16.84
C MET A 16 5.65 -11.70 17.00
N MET A 17 4.63 -12.42 17.47
CA MET A 17 3.33 -11.83 17.80
C MET A 17 3.35 -10.95 19.05
N THR A 18 4.13 -11.29 20.07
CA THR A 18 4.15 -10.53 21.34
C THR A 18 4.95 -9.24 21.29
N SER A 19 5.93 -9.11 20.39
CA SER A 19 6.66 -7.85 20.20
C SER A 19 5.80 -6.75 19.55
N CYS A 20 4.80 -7.11 18.76
CA CYS A 20 3.85 -6.15 18.19
C CYS A 20 2.82 -5.61 19.20
N PHE A 21 2.61 -6.28 20.35
CA PHE A 21 1.53 -5.96 21.29
C PHE A 21 1.94 -5.16 22.54
N ALA A 22 3.24 -5.00 22.80
CA ALA A 22 3.70 -4.32 24.01
C ALA A 22 3.62 -2.78 23.96
N ALA A 23 3.36 -2.19 22.80
CA ALA A 23 3.42 -0.72 22.59
C ALA A 23 2.09 0.03 22.79
N CYS A 24 0.95 -0.64 22.90
CA CYS A 24 -0.37 0.02 22.85
C CYS A 24 -1.24 -0.19 24.09
N ASN A 25 -0.72 -0.14 25.31
CA ASN A 25 -1.61 -0.19 26.48
C ASN A 25 -1.23 0.78 27.58
N LYS A 26 -1.56 2.07 27.40
CA LYS A 26 -1.80 3.06 28.47
C LYS A 26 -2.48 4.29 27.86
N ASP A 27 -3.74 4.42 28.07
CA ASP A 27 -4.48 5.47 28.76
C ASP A 27 -5.97 5.40 28.43
N LYS A 28 -6.75 5.05 29.46
CA LYS A 28 -8.21 5.19 29.47
C LYS A 28 -8.56 6.49 30.17
N GLY A 29 -9.42 7.29 29.54
CA GLY A 29 -10.15 8.31 30.28
C GLY A 29 -10.77 9.40 29.41
N GLY A 30 -12.11 9.44 29.35
CA GLY A 30 -12.83 10.64 28.98
C GLY A 30 -13.94 10.46 27.94
N GLN A 31 -15.12 10.07 28.40
CA GLN A 31 -16.35 10.14 27.61
C GLN A 31 -16.81 11.59 27.47
N HIS A 32 -17.04 12.08 26.26
CA HIS A 32 -17.95 13.17 25.99
C HIS A 32 -19.01 12.76 24.96
N LYS A 33 -20.27 12.84 25.43
CA LYS A 33 -21.49 12.68 24.62
C LYS A 33 -21.67 13.86 23.67
N ALA A 34 -21.96 13.57 22.41
CA ALA A 34 -22.46 14.56 21.45
C ALA A 34 -23.99 14.74 21.58
N PRO A 35 -24.51 15.95 21.35
CA PRO A 35 -25.95 16.21 21.34
C PRO A 35 -26.59 15.83 19.99
N PRO A 36 -27.93 15.57 19.95
CA PRO A 36 -28.64 15.11 18.77
C PRO A 36 -28.91 16.23 17.75
N PRO A 37 -29.10 15.92 16.47
CA PRO A 37 -29.40 16.90 15.44
C PRO A 37 -30.87 17.33 15.48
N GLU A 38 -31.10 18.63 15.27
CA GLU A 38 -32.42 19.25 15.15
C GLU A 38 -33.03 18.98 13.75
N GLU A 39 -34.27 18.54 13.74
CA GLU A 39 -35.16 18.47 12.57
C GLU A 39 -35.51 19.88 12.09
N ASN A 40 -35.36 20.15 10.81
CA ASN A 40 -35.99 21.31 10.18
C ASN A 40 -36.85 20.85 9.01
N THR A 41 -38.14 20.79 9.28
CA THR A 41 -39.23 20.66 8.30
C THR A 41 -39.52 22.02 7.67
N THR A 42 -39.50 22.12 6.35
CA THR A 42 -40.37 23.06 5.64
C THR A 42 -40.84 22.48 4.32
N ALA A 43 -42.16 22.56 4.18
CA ALA A 43 -42.96 22.01 3.10
C ALA A 43 -43.00 22.90 1.85
N SER A 44 -43.12 22.21 0.72
CA SER A 44 -44.06 22.44 -0.41
C SER A 44 -44.13 23.80 -1.11
N THR A 45 -43.97 23.78 -2.41
CA THR A 45 -45.08 24.00 -3.36
C THR A 45 -44.64 23.76 -4.78
N GLY A 46 -45.47 23.17 -5.57
CA GLY A 46 -45.20 22.69 -6.91
C GLY A 46 -45.21 23.78 -7.99
N GLY A 47 -44.75 23.38 -9.15
CA GLY A 47 -44.81 24.11 -10.41
C GLY A 47 -44.30 23.20 -11.52
N ASN A 48 -45.19 22.67 -12.31
CA ASN A 48 -44.91 22.00 -13.57
C ASN A 48 -44.26 23.01 -14.55
N ASN A 49 -43.18 22.64 -15.16
CA ASN A 49 -42.88 23.06 -16.53
C ASN A 49 -42.11 21.91 -17.18
N ASP A 50 -42.76 21.33 -18.18
CA ASP A 50 -42.16 20.51 -19.22
C ASP A 50 -41.24 21.43 -20.04
N ASP A 51 -39.94 21.16 -19.98
CA ASP A 51 -38.99 21.60 -21.00
C ASP A 51 -38.10 20.41 -21.36
N ASP A 52 -38.20 20.02 -22.61
CA ASP A 52 -37.38 19.03 -23.29
C ASP A 52 -35.90 19.33 -23.01
N ILE A 53 -35.23 18.48 -22.25
CA ILE A 53 -33.77 18.50 -22.17
C ILE A 53 -33.27 17.53 -23.24
N ASP A 54 -32.78 18.14 -24.31
CA ASP A 54 -31.95 17.55 -25.34
C ASP A 54 -30.78 16.83 -24.66
N ASP A 55 -30.76 15.50 -24.79
CA ASP A 55 -29.72 14.60 -24.34
C ASP A 55 -28.49 14.77 -25.22
N GLY A 56 -27.81 15.88 -25.03
CA GLY A 56 -26.47 16.12 -25.57
C GLY A 56 -25.45 15.32 -24.73
N GLY A 57 -25.36 14.01 -24.97
CA GLY A 57 -24.25 13.20 -24.53
C GLY A 57 -22.95 13.80 -25.04
N GLU A 58 -22.32 14.68 -24.27
CA GLU A 58 -20.93 15.02 -24.49
C GLU A 58 -20.10 13.77 -24.27
N ASP A 59 -19.68 13.22 -25.39
CA ASP A 59 -18.63 12.22 -25.51
C ASP A 59 -17.36 12.78 -24.83
N ILE A 60 -17.11 12.40 -23.57
CA ILE A 60 -15.88 12.72 -22.88
C ILE A 60 -14.82 11.73 -23.35
N GLY A 61 -14.56 11.77 -24.63
CA GLY A 61 -13.41 11.20 -25.27
C GLY A 61 -12.34 12.26 -25.46
N ASP A 62 -11.12 11.88 -25.17
CA ASP A 62 -9.88 12.50 -25.59
C ASP A 62 -9.39 13.78 -24.90
N GLY A 63 -8.60 13.54 -23.88
CA GLY A 63 -7.55 14.41 -23.39
C GLY A 63 -6.18 13.73 -23.26
N ILE A 64 -5.94 12.61 -23.95
CA ILE A 64 -4.60 12.05 -24.17
C ILE A 64 -4.23 12.38 -25.61
N GLU A 65 -3.33 13.36 -25.78
CA GLU A 65 -2.80 13.70 -27.11
C GLU A 65 -2.22 12.44 -27.78
N GLY A 66 -2.84 12.07 -28.92
CA GLY A 66 -2.22 11.48 -30.09
C GLY A 66 -1.25 10.32 -29.88
N GLY A 67 -1.63 9.27 -29.16
CA GLY A 67 -1.11 7.93 -29.44
C GLY A 67 -2.04 7.26 -30.42
N ASP A 68 -1.50 6.68 -31.51
CA ASP A 68 -2.25 5.79 -32.38
C ASP A 68 -3.13 4.87 -31.52
N ASN A 69 -4.42 4.73 -31.87
CA ASN A 69 -5.31 3.75 -31.24
C ASN A 69 -4.74 2.34 -31.53
N VAL A 70 -3.74 1.95 -30.76
CA VAL A 70 -3.27 0.58 -30.71
C VAL A 70 -4.34 -0.16 -29.92
N GLU A 71 -5.15 -0.95 -30.61
CA GLU A 71 -6.08 -1.87 -29.95
C GLU A 71 -5.23 -2.79 -29.07
N VAL A 72 -5.28 -2.58 -27.75
CA VAL A 72 -4.52 -3.39 -26.80
C VAL A 72 -5.17 -4.75 -26.76
N ASP A 73 -4.43 -5.79 -27.15
CA ASP A 73 -4.88 -7.16 -26.96
C ASP A 73 -4.91 -7.45 -25.45
N LEU A 74 -6.11 -7.62 -24.92
CA LEU A 74 -6.31 -7.88 -23.48
C LEU A 74 -6.01 -9.33 -23.07
N ASP A 75 -5.74 -10.21 -24.05
CA ASP A 75 -5.46 -11.64 -23.81
C ASP A 75 -6.49 -12.30 -22.88
N MET A 76 -7.78 -12.06 -23.18
CA MET A 76 -8.87 -12.52 -22.31
C MET A 76 -8.97 -14.04 -22.31
N PRO A 77 -9.06 -14.68 -21.12
CA PRO A 77 -9.18 -16.13 -21.01
C PRO A 77 -10.40 -16.69 -21.74
N GLU A 78 -10.25 -17.88 -22.36
CA GLU A 78 -11.37 -18.56 -23.03
C GLU A 78 -12.57 -18.72 -22.09
N LYS A 79 -13.76 -18.34 -22.58
CA LYS A 79 -15.00 -18.46 -21.82
C LYS A 79 -15.44 -19.91 -21.76
N VAL A 80 -15.40 -20.50 -20.57
CA VAL A 80 -15.84 -21.86 -20.30
C VAL A 80 -17.03 -21.87 -19.33
N ASN A 81 -18.04 -22.69 -19.64
CA ASN A 81 -19.21 -22.82 -18.78
C ASN A 81 -18.88 -23.72 -17.58
N LEU A 82 -18.83 -23.15 -16.39
CA LEU A 82 -18.53 -23.85 -15.12
C LEU A 82 -19.78 -24.38 -14.39
N GLY A 83 -20.94 -24.44 -15.10
CA GLY A 83 -22.10 -25.18 -14.63
C GLY A 83 -22.80 -24.63 -13.37
N GLY A 84 -22.71 -23.34 -13.12
CA GLY A 84 -23.26 -22.72 -11.90
C GLY A 84 -22.37 -22.92 -10.66
N TYR A 85 -21.08 -23.18 -10.88
CA TYR A 85 -20.12 -23.32 -9.79
C TYR A 85 -20.12 -22.09 -8.88
N THR A 86 -20.03 -22.32 -7.56
CA THR A 86 -19.92 -21.22 -6.59
C THR A 86 -18.45 -21.02 -6.20
N TYR A 87 -17.85 -19.94 -6.69
CA TYR A 87 -16.49 -19.51 -6.36
C TYR A 87 -16.49 -18.78 -5.02
N LYS A 88 -15.83 -19.36 -4.04
CA LYS A 88 -15.85 -18.87 -2.65
C LYS A 88 -14.50 -18.34 -2.26
N ALA A 89 -14.43 -17.06 -1.95
CA ALA A 89 -13.23 -16.45 -1.42
C ALA A 89 -13.32 -16.24 0.10
N TYR A 90 -12.23 -16.55 0.78
CA TYR A 90 -12.00 -16.10 2.14
C TYR A 90 -11.23 -14.76 2.05
N VAL A 91 -11.87 -13.69 2.50
CA VAL A 91 -11.38 -12.34 2.28
C VAL A 91 -11.27 -11.59 3.60
N ARG A 92 -10.19 -10.89 3.82
CA ARG A 92 -10.09 -9.95 4.92
C ARG A 92 -11.25 -8.94 4.82
N SER A 93 -11.97 -8.71 5.91
CA SER A 93 -13.23 -7.98 5.91
C SER A 93 -13.18 -6.67 5.13
N ASN A 94 -14.23 -6.39 4.35
CA ASN A 94 -14.45 -5.12 3.67
C ASN A 94 -15.49 -4.23 4.39
N THR A 95 -15.92 -4.58 5.58
CA THR A 95 -16.85 -3.79 6.38
C THR A 95 -16.28 -3.51 7.76
N PRO A 96 -16.43 -2.28 8.27
CA PRO A 96 -16.19 -2.00 9.67
C PRO A 96 -17.03 -2.95 10.50
N ILE A 97 -16.41 -3.65 11.43
CA ILE A 97 -17.14 -4.59 12.28
C ILE A 97 -17.98 -3.79 13.26
N THR A 98 -19.27 -3.76 12.99
CA THR A 98 -20.24 -3.24 13.96
C THR A 98 -20.44 -4.28 15.05
N GLY A 99 -20.03 -3.98 16.27
CA GLY A 99 -20.29 -4.87 17.42
C GLY A 99 -19.11 -5.09 18.37
N GLY A 100 -18.16 -4.16 18.42
CA GLY A 100 -17.14 -4.17 19.47
C GLY A 100 -15.93 -5.07 19.23
N ASN A 101 -15.89 -5.79 18.13
CA ASN A 101 -14.70 -6.47 17.63
C ASN A 101 -14.07 -5.61 16.53
N THR A 102 -13.37 -4.57 16.92
CA THR A 102 -12.35 -3.94 16.08
C THR A 102 -11.31 -5.00 15.70
N MET A 103 -10.69 -4.89 14.53
CA MET A 103 -9.43 -5.60 14.30
C MET A 103 -8.56 -5.40 15.54
N GLU A 104 -7.70 -6.34 15.90
CA GLU A 104 -6.90 -6.26 17.13
C GLU A 104 -6.13 -4.94 17.27
N ASP A 105 -5.91 -4.23 16.14
CA ASP A 105 -5.31 -2.89 16.08
C ASP A 105 -6.32 -1.73 16.17
N GLY A 106 -7.60 -2.02 16.29
CA GLY A 106 -8.64 -0.98 16.42
C GLY A 106 -8.93 -0.18 15.15
N ASN A 107 -8.32 -0.51 14.01
CA ASN A 107 -8.40 0.28 12.80
C ASN A 107 -9.35 -0.34 11.76
N PRO A 108 -10.48 0.32 11.44
CA PRO A 108 -11.45 -0.17 10.44
C PRO A 108 -10.92 -0.06 8.99
N SER A 109 -9.71 0.46 8.78
CA SER A 109 -9.24 0.95 7.49
C SER A 109 -8.62 -0.14 6.60
N PHE A 110 -8.43 -1.36 7.06
CA PHE A 110 -7.64 -2.37 6.33
C PHE A 110 -8.50 -3.51 5.78
N TYR A 111 -9.46 -3.17 4.95
CA TYR A 111 -10.34 -4.15 4.33
C TYR A 111 -10.11 -4.22 2.81
N CYS A 112 -10.45 -5.37 2.24
CA CYS A 112 -10.37 -5.61 0.81
C CYS A 112 -11.58 -4.97 0.11
N GLU A 113 -11.35 -3.92 -0.66
CA GLU A 113 -12.40 -3.18 -1.39
C GLU A 113 -12.56 -3.67 -2.82
N ASP A 114 -11.60 -4.44 -3.35
CA ASP A 114 -11.41 -4.76 -4.75
C ASP A 114 -11.90 -6.17 -5.16
N PHE A 115 -12.44 -6.95 -4.24
CA PHE A 115 -12.89 -8.30 -4.55
C PHE A 115 -14.39 -8.42 -4.79
N TRP A 116 -15.23 -7.89 -3.90
CA TRP A 116 -16.67 -8.14 -3.93
C TRP A 116 -17.49 -7.01 -3.33
N VAL A 117 -18.61 -6.72 -3.98
CA VAL A 117 -19.64 -5.80 -3.51
C VAL A 117 -20.96 -6.56 -3.40
N ASP A 118 -21.77 -6.29 -2.36
CA ASP A 118 -23.03 -6.99 -2.12
C ASP A 118 -24.06 -6.67 -3.22
N PRO A 119 -24.37 -7.63 -4.11
CA PRO A 119 -25.29 -7.38 -5.22
C PRO A 119 -26.73 -7.11 -4.79
N ASN A 120 -27.08 -7.40 -3.52
CA ASN A 120 -28.42 -7.15 -2.99
C ASN A 120 -28.65 -5.69 -2.59
N LYS A 121 -27.59 -4.87 -2.52
CA LYS A 121 -27.67 -3.44 -2.23
C LYS A 121 -27.97 -2.57 -3.45
N GLY A 122 -28.04 -3.17 -4.64
CA GLY A 122 -28.17 -2.46 -5.91
C GLY A 122 -26.83 -2.05 -6.51
N GLU A 123 -26.85 -1.23 -7.55
CA GLU A 123 -25.64 -0.70 -8.18
C GLU A 123 -24.99 0.35 -7.28
N PRO A 124 -23.66 0.23 -7.05
CA PRO A 124 -22.94 1.23 -6.25
C PRO A 124 -22.83 2.59 -6.96
N GLU A 125 -22.76 3.66 -6.16
CA GLU A 125 -22.48 5.02 -6.65
C GLU A 125 -20.96 5.32 -6.70
N ASP A 126 -20.17 4.66 -5.86
CA ASP A 126 -18.70 4.82 -5.84
C ASP A 126 -18.08 4.15 -7.07
N VAL A 127 -17.15 4.84 -7.72
CA VAL A 127 -16.52 4.40 -8.98
C VAL A 127 -15.81 3.05 -8.85
N LEU A 128 -15.08 2.84 -7.75
CA LEU A 128 -14.36 1.58 -7.51
C LEU A 128 -15.34 0.45 -7.18
N GLU A 129 -16.29 0.70 -6.27
CA GLU A 129 -17.31 -0.30 -5.92
C GLU A 129 -18.13 -0.71 -7.14
N TYR A 130 -18.47 0.26 -8.02
CA TYR A 130 -19.17 -0.01 -9.28
C TYR A 130 -18.34 -0.89 -10.22
N ALA A 131 -17.04 -0.59 -10.37
CA ALA A 131 -16.15 -1.39 -11.22
C ALA A 131 -16.01 -2.84 -10.71
N VAL A 132 -15.89 -3.04 -9.39
CA VAL A 132 -15.86 -4.37 -8.76
C VAL A 132 -17.19 -5.11 -8.98
N TYR A 133 -18.30 -4.43 -8.75
CA TYR A 133 -19.65 -5.00 -8.96
C TYR A 133 -19.84 -5.44 -10.40
N PHE A 134 -19.48 -4.59 -11.37
CA PHE A 134 -19.65 -4.87 -12.78
C PHE A 134 -18.74 -5.99 -13.27
N ARG A 135 -17.45 -5.97 -12.90
CA ARG A 135 -16.51 -7.07 -13.15
C ARG A 135 -17.06 -8.42 -12.71
N ASN A 136 -17.55 -8.50 -11.47
CA ASN A 136 -18.05 -9.75 -10.94
C ASN A 136 -19.28 -10.23 -11.70
N ARG A 137 -20.18 -9.33 -12.09
CA ARG A 137 -21.35 -9.68 -12.91
C ARG A 137 -21.00 -10.16 -14.30
N GLU A 138 -20.02 -9.53 -14.96
CA GLU A 138 -19.52 -10.02 -16.25
C GLU A 138 -18.97 -11.44 -16.11
N ILE A 139 -18.11 -11.70 -15.12
CA ILE A 139 -17.53 -13.02 -14.88
C ILE A 139 -18.63 -14.07 -14.58
N GLU A 140 -19.59 -13.74 -13.71
CA GLU A 140 -20.69 -14.63 -13.38
C GLU A 140 -21.51 -15.05 -14.61
N ASN A 141 -21.75 -14.10 -15.54
CA ASN A 141 -22.46 -14.35 -16.78
C ASN A 141 -21.62 -15.14 -17.78
N ASP A 142 -20.35 -14.74 -18.00
CA ASP A 142 -19.50 -15.30 -19.04
C ASP A 142 -19.05 -16.74 -18.73
N TYR A 143 -18.86 -17.05 -17.45
CA TYR A 143 -18.37 -18.36 -17.00
C TYR A 143 -19.44 -19.21 -16.34
N ASN A 144 -20.69 -18.73 -16.22
CA ASN A 144 -21.77 -19.38 -15.48
C ASN A 144 -21.30 -19.83 -14.07
N VAL A 145 -20.86 -18.86 -13.28
CA VAL A 145 -20.41 -19.03 -11.89
C VAL A 145 -21.16 -18.10 -10.97
N LYS A 146 -21.06 -18.31 -9.67
CA LYS A 146 -21.47 -17.39 -8.64
C LYS A 146 -20.29 -17.01 -7.77
N ILE A 147 -19.96 -15.73 -7.68
CA ILE A 147 -18.87 -15.22 -6.85
C ILE A 147 -19.45 -14.84 -5.48
N VAL A 148 -18.86 -15.41 -4.42
CA VAL A 148 -19.25 -15.11 -3.05
C VAL A 148 -18.01 -14.92 -2.18
N GLN A 149 -18.09 -13.94 -1.28
CA GLN A 149 -17.03 -13.81 -0.28
C GLN A 149 -17.53 -14.18 1.10
N LYS A 150 -16.64 -14.65 1.93
CA LYS A 150 -16.80 -14.72 3.36
C LYS A 150 -15.84 -13.76 4.03
N ASN A 151 -16.41 -12.70 4.60
CA ASN A 151 -15.64 -11.77 5.41
C ASN A 151 -15.28 -12.42 6.73
N GLN A 152 -14.04 -12.31 7.10
CA GLN A 152 -13.59 -12.70 8.43
C GLN A 152 -12.70 -11.59 9.01
N THR A 153 -12.92 -11.31 10.24
CA THR A 153 -12.06 -10.53 11.12
C THR A 153 -11.14 -11.49 11.86
N ALA A 154 -10.43 -12.30 11.12
CA ALA A 154 -9.58 -13.27 11.76
C ALA A 154 -8.17 -12.68 11.91
N ASN A 155 -7.57 -12.94 13.04
CA ASN A 155 -6.14 -12.77 13.22
C ASN A 155 -5.41 -13.90 12.47
N MET A 156 -4.11 -13.71 12.27
CA MET A 156 -3.23 -14.68 11.58
C MET A 156 -3.41 -16.11 12.12
N ALA A 157 -3.47 -16.31 13.44
CA ALA A 157 -3.60 -17.63 14.03
C ALA A 157 -4.90 -18.34 13.61
N THR A 158 -6.01 -17.61 13.52
CA THR A 158 -7.30 -18.15 13.06
C THR A 158 -7.25 -18.49 11.57
N GLU A 159 -6.61 -17.66 10.75
CA GLU A 159 -6.42 -17.89 9.31
C GLU A 159 -5.59 -19.17 9.08
N LEU A 160 -4.45 -19.27 9.75
CA LEU A 160 -3.60 -20.46 9.66
C LEU A 160 -4.32 -21.75 10.13
N ALA A 161 -5.07 -21.67 11.23
CA ALA A 161 -5.86 -22.80 11.71
C ALA A 161 -6.96 -23.21 10.73
N LEU A 162 -7.57 -22.25 10.02
CA LEU A 162 -8.56 -22.53 8.98
C LEU A 162 -7.92 -23.26 7.78
N PHE A 163 -6.78 -22.77 7.29
CA PHE A 163 -6.11 -23.38 6.13
C PHE A 163 -5.45 -24.73 6.46
N ALA A 164 -5.16 -24.99 7.72
CA ALA A 164 -4.65 -26.29 8.17
C ALA A 164 -5.72 -27.41 8.23
N GLN A 165 -7.02 -27.09 8.00
CA GLN A 165 -8.07 -28.08 7.94
C GLN A 165 -7.95 -28.93 6.65
N ASN A 166 -8.29 -30.22 6.75
CA ASN A 166 -8.15 -31.15 5.64
C ASN A 166 -9.09 -30.88 4.44
N ASP A 167 -10.06 -30.01 4.57
CA ASP A 167 -10.99 -29.62 3.52
C ASP A 167 -11.36 -28.14 3.71
N THR A 168 -10.52 -27.28 3.16
CA THR A 168 -10.86 -25.85 3.08
C THR A 168 -11.94 -25.68 2.03
N LYS A 169 -13.01 -24.96 2.40
CA LYS A 169 -14.17 -24.72 1.53
C LYS A 169 -14.01 -23.47 0.69
N TYR A 170 -12.81 -22.95 0.57
CA TYR A 170 -12.51 -21.72 -0.13
C TYR A 170 -11.59 -21.96 -1.31
N ASP A 171 -11.99 -21.45 -2.46
CA ASP A 171 -11.23 -21.50 -3.71
C ASP A 171 -10.05 -20.55 -3.69
N LEU A 172 -10.25 -19.40 -3.05
CA LEU A 172 -9.32 -18.29 -3.00
C LEU A 172 -9.22 -17.76 -1.57
N THR A 173 -8.05 -17.27 -1.22
CA THR A 173 -7.88 -16.44 -0.04
C THR A 173 -7.23 -15.11 -0.40
N ILE A 174 -7.76 -14.01 0.16
CA ILE A 174 -7.19 -12.66 0.07
C ILE A 174 -6.97 -12.20 1.50
N ILE A 175 -5.75 -12.37 1.96
CA ILE A 175 -5.38 -12.17 3.37
C ILE A 175 -4.20 -11.21 3.49
N HIS A 176 -3.99 -10.71 4.67
CA HIS A 176 -2.86 -9.84 4.96
C HIS A 176 -1.54 -10.50 4.51
N ALA A 177 -0.65 -9.71 3.92
CA ALA A 177 0.59 -10.21 3.33
C ALA A 177 1.44 -11.03 4.32
N LYS A 178 1.58 -10.60 5.58
CA LYS A 178 2.29 -11.38 6.62
C LYS A 178 1.60 -12.71 6.96
N SER A 179 0.25 -12.75 6.91
CA SER A 179 -0.49 -14.02 7.08
C SER A 179 -0.25 -14.96 5.90
N ALA A 180 -0.19 -14.43 4.67
CA ALA A 180 0.11 -15.20 3.48
C ALA A 180 1.53 -15.81 3.54
N ALA A 181 2.53 -15.02 3.96
CA ALA A 181 3.89 -15.50 4.17
C ALA A 181 3.96 -16.62 5.22
N ALA A 182 3.30 -16.42 6.37
CA ALA A 182 3.23 -17.42 7.43
C ALA A 182 2.48 -18.69 6.98
N ALA A 183 1.45 -18.57 6.15
CA ALA A 183 0.74 -19.72 5.58
C ALA A 183 1.61 -20.49 4.57
N ALA A 184 2.37 -19.77 3.75
CA ALA A 184 3.31 -20.37 2.80
C ALA A 184 4.40 -21.19 3.51
N THR A 185 5.02 -20.64 4.58
CA THR A 185 6.04 -21.38 5.36
C THR A 185 5.51 -22.64 6.05
N GLN A 186 4.20 -22.74 6.26
CA GLN A 186 3.55 -23.91 6.83
C GLN A 186 2.96 -24.86 5.78
N ASN A 187 3.26 -24.67 4.50
CA ASN A 187 2.71 -25.45 3.38
C ASN A 187 1.16 -25.42 3.32
N LEU A 188 0.54 -24.32 3.73
CA LEU A 188 -0.91 -24.14 3.74
C LEU A 188 -1.44 -23.49 2.47
N LEU A 189 -0.55 -23.06 1.56
CA LEU A 189 -0.88 -22.48 0.26
C LEU A 189 -0.39 -23.38 -0.88
N THR A 190 -1.07 -23.29 -2.01
CA THR A 190 -0.70 -23.98 -3.25
C THR A 190 0.41 -23.21 -3.95
N GLU A 191 1.42 -23.93 -4.42
CA GLU A 191 2.46 -23.35 -5.29
C GLU A 191 1.83 -23.03 -6.66
N LEU A 192 2.01 -21.79 -7.13
CA LEU A 192 1.27 -21.25 -8.27
C LEU A 192 2.00 -21.41 -9.60
N LYS A 193 3.33 -21.52 -9.61
CA LYS A 193 4.10 -21.70 -10.85
C LYS A 193 3.80 -23.06 -11.47
N GLY A 194 3.45 -23.04 -12.75
CA GLY A 194 3.16 -24.25 -13.50
C GLY A 194 1.77 -24.84 -13.27
N LEU A 195 0.88 -24.15 -12.58
CA LEU A 195 -0.52 -24.55 -12.50
C LEU A 195 -1.19 -24.44 -13.88
N PRO A 196 -1.83 -25.50 -14.40
CA PRO A 196 -2.55 -25.44 -15.66
C PRO A 196 -3.67 -24.41 -15.61
N GLY A 197 -3.75 -23.50 -16.60
CA GLY A 197 -4.80 -22.48 -16.67
C GLY A 197 -4.55 -21.23 -15.80
N LEU A 198 -3.37 -21.11 -15.19
CA LEU A 198 -2.89 -19.89 -14.56
C LEU A 198 -1.72 -19.34 -15.40
N ASP A 199 -1.99 -18.32 -16.19
CA ASP A 199 -0.98 -17.65 -17.01
C ASP A 199 -0.32 -16.52 -16.24
N LEU A 200 0.80 -16.79 -15.59
CA LEU A 200 1.56 -15.80 -14.84
C LEU A 200 2.25 -14.73 -15.71
N GLN A 201 2.27 -14.89 -17.04
CA GLN A 201 2.78 -13.88 -17.97
C GLN A 201 1.68 -12.89 -18.42
N HIS A 202 0.43 -13.17 -18.07
CA HIS A 202 -0.68 -12.27 -18.38
C HIS A 202 -0.43 -10.86 -17.82
N GLN A 203 -0.67 -9.83 -18.65
CA GLN A 203 -0.37 -8.43 -18.33
C GLN A 203 -1.06 -7.88 -17.08
N ALA A 204 -2.12 -8.52 -16.58
CA ALA A 204 -2.80 -8.14 -15.35
C ALA A 204 -2.04 -8.56 -14.07
N TYR A 205 -1.01 -9.40 -14.18
CA TYR A 205 -0.16 -9.72 -13.04
C TYR A 205 1.04 -8.79 -12.99
N ASP A 206 1.36 -8.32 -11.79
CA ASP A 206 2.55 -7.51 -11.57
C ASP A 206 3.80 -8.40 -11.64
N GLN A 207 4.58 -8.24 -12.73
CA GLN A 207 5.77 -9.06 -13.00
C GLN A 207 6.87 -8.81 -11.95
N ASN A 208 6.97 -7.61 -11.38
CA ASN A 208 7.87 -7.33 -10.28
C ASN A 208 7.47 -8.12 -9.03
N SER A 209 6.17 -8.19 -8.71
CA SER A 209 5.68 -8.99 -7.60
C SER A 209 5.96 -10.48 -7.79
N ILE A 210 5.78 -11.01 -9.00
CA ILE A 210 6.08 -12.43 -9.32
C ILE A 210 7.56 -12.75 -9.10
N LYS A 211 8.44 -11.86 -9.54
CA LYS A 211 9.88 -12.00 -9.37
C LYS A 211 10.28 -11.86 -7.90
N GLU A 212 9.94 -10.72 -7.30
CA GLU A 212 10.48 -10.30 -5.99
C GLU A 212 9.79 -10.99 -4.79
N LEU A 213 8.61 -11.61 -4.97
CA LEU A 213 7.92 -12.38 -3.94
C LEU A 213 8.09 -13.89 -4.10
N SER A 214 8.90 -14.35 -5.04
CA SER A 214 9.27 -15.76 -5.16
C SER A 214 10.25 -16.17 -4.06
N MET A 215 10.18 -17.43 -3.62
CA MET A 215 11.06 -18.00 -2.61
C MET A 215 11.56 -19.37 -3.05
N GLY A 216 12.87 -19.52 -3.22
CA GLY A 216 13.47 -20.77 -3.71
C GLY A 216 12.92 -21.19 -5.08
N GLY A 217 12.61 -20.23 -5.95
CA GLY A 217 12.02 -20.45 -7.26
C GLY A 217 10.51 -20.71 -7.26
N LYS A 218 9.85 -20.75 -6.11
CA LYS A 218 8.40 -21.00 -5.94
C LYS A 218 7.63 -19.73 -5.67
N LEU A 219 6.34 -19.72 -6.01
CA LEU A 219 5.42 -18.60 -5.83
C LEU A 219 4.12 -19.11 -5.19
N TYR A 220 3.71 -18.51 -4.06
CA TYR A 220 2.54 -18.96 -3.30
C TYR A 220 1.42 -17.92 -3.24
N PHE A 221 1.69 -16.70 -3.64
CA PHE A 221 0.73 -15.59 -3.63
C PHE A 221 1.05 -14.60 -4.75
N LEU A 222 0.04 -13.86 -5.16
CA LEU A 222 0.07 -12.94 -6.30
C LEU A 222 -0.42 -11.56 -5.93
N SER A 223 0.06 -10.59 -6.70
CA SER A 223 -0.50 -9.26 -6.84
C SER A 223 -0.57 -8.86 -8.31
N GLY A 224 -1.26 -7.78 -8.60
CA GLY A 224 -1.48 -7.25 -9.95
C GLY A 224 -2.74 -6.40 -9.99
N ASP A 225 -3.34 -6.24 -11.16
CA ASP A 225 -4.51 -5.39 -11.39
C ASP A 225 -5.78 -5.82 -10.61
N MET A 226 -5.82 -7.06 -10.14
CA MET A 226 -6.87 -7.53 -9.25
C MET A 226 -6.71 -7.07 -7.79
N ASN A 227 -5.59 -6.40 -7.45
CA ASN A 227 -5.23 -6.05 -6.07
C ASN A 227 -4.78 -4.58 -5.94
N ILE A 228 -5.70 -3.70 -5.56
CA ILE A 228 -5.40 -2.28 -5.36
C ILE A 228 -4.56 -2.00 -4.11
N SER A 229 -4.56 -2.92 -3.13
CA SER A 229 -3.93 -2.67 -1.84
C SER A 229 -2.40 -2.53 -1.91
N THR A 230 -1.76 -3.09 -2.92
CA THR A 230 -0.32 -2.92 -3.14
C THR A 230 0.00 -1.48 -3.49
N LEU A 231 -0.73 -0.89 -4.44
CA LEU A 231 -0.53 0.50 -4.80
C LEU A 231 -1.03 1.45 -3.69
N ASP A 232 -2.14 1.13 -3.01
CA ASP A 232 -2.63 1.88 -1.84
C ASP A 232 -1.58 1.98 -0.71
N SER A 233 -0.65 1.04 -0.61
CA SER A 233 0.40 1.02 0.42
C SER A 233 1.61 1.90 0.09
N VAL A 234 1.76 2.34 -1.14
CA VAL A 234 2.83 3.23 -1.57
C VAL A 234 2.59 4.62 -0.97
N ALA A 235 3.65 5.27 -0.51
CA ALA A 235 3.57 6.62 0.05
C ALA A 235 4.34 7.63 -0.81
N PRO A 236 3.65 8.38 -1.67
CA PRO A 236 4.22 9.59 -2.25
C PRO A 236 4.44 10.67 -1.19
N THR A 237 5.30 11.62 -1.49
CA THR A 237 5.36 12.88 -0.77
C THR A 237 4.27 13.81 -1.32
N VAL A 238 3.35 14.24 -0.48
CA VAL A 238 2.31 15.21 -0.83
C VAL A 238 2.84 16.61 -0.59
N VAL A 239 2.64 17.50 -1.54
CA VAL A 239 3.00 18.92 -1.44
C VAL A 239 1.75 19.80 -1.39
N ASN A 240 1.73 20.78 -0.49
CA ASN A 240 0.77 21.87 -0.52
C ASN A 240 1.25 22.91 -1.55
N ILE A 241 0.61 22.95 -2.71
CA ILE A 241 0.99 23.79 -3.85
C ILE A 241 0.82 25.28 -3.51
N ASP A 242 -0.24 25.64 -2.79
CA ASP A 242 -0.46 27.02 -2.39
C ASP A 242 0.72 27.53 -1.55
N ARG A 243 1.18 26.73 -0.59
CA ARG A 243 2.35 27.08 0.23
C ARG A 243 3.67 27.04 -0.54
N TYR A 244 3.84 26.07 -1.44
CA TYR A 244 5.04 26.06 -2.28
C TYR A 244 5.16 27.37 -3.06
N ASN A 245 4.06 27.82 -3.65
CA ASN A 245 4.00 29.08 -4.40
C ASN A 245 4.24 30.31 -3.51
N GLU A 246 3.77 30.29 -2.26
CA GLU A 246 4.03 31.36 -1.28
C GLU A 246 5.53 31.50 -0.96
N TYR A 247 6.26 30.39 -0.89
CA TYR A 247 7.70 30.37 -0.60
C TYR A 247 8.59 30.35 -1.84
N ALA A 248 8.04 30.32 -3.07
CA ALA A 248 8.79 30.07 -4.31
C ALA A 248 10.00 30.99 -4.50
N ASP A 249 9.84 32.32 -4.31
CA ASP A 249 10.93 33.28 -4.44
C ASP A 249 12.08 32.98 -3.44
N GLY A 250 11.72 32.68 -2.20
CA GLY A 250 12.68 32.36 -1.16
C GLY A 250 13.33 30.98 -1.36
N ILE A 251 12.62 30.02 -1.96
CA ILE A 251 13.19 28.72 -2.36
C ILE A 251 14.21 28.95 -3.47
N VAL A 252 13.87 29.69 -4.52
CA VAL A 252 14.78 30.02 -5.61
C VAL A 252 16.05 30.72 -5.08
N GLU A 253 15.93 31.62 -4.10
CA GLU A 253 17.07 32.28 -3.45
C GLU A 253 18.01 31.28 -2.75
N VAL A 254 17.47 30.25 -2.07
CA VAL A 254 18.28 29.18 -1.42
C VAL A 254 19.10 28.38 -2.43
N PHE A 255 18.66 28.33 -3.68
CA PHE A 255 19.33 27.64 -4.78
C PHE A 255 20.00 28.60 -5.77
N ASP A 256 20.64 29.65 -5.25
CA ASP A 256 21.45 30.62 -5.99
C ASP A 256 20.71 31.30 -7.17
N GLY A 257 19.41 31.48 -7.04
CA GLY A 257 18.56 32.10 -8.06
C GLY A 257 18.17 31.17 -9.21
N ASN A 258 18.32 29.86 -9.08
CA ASN A 258 17.96 28.90 -10.11
C ASN A 258 16.43 28.78 -10.23
N PRO A 259 15.83 29.21 -11.37
CA PRO A 259 14.38 29.23 -11.55
C PRO A 259 13.75 27.82 -11.61
N LEU A 260 14.55 26.75 -11.79
CA LEU A 260 14.04 25.36 -11.73
C LEU A 260 13.31 25.10 -10.41
N TYR A 261 13.78 25.69 -9.31
CA TYR A 261 13.22 25.49 -7.97
C TYR A 261 11.97 26.30 -7.67
N SER A 262 11.44 27.04 -8.65
CA SER A 262 10.12 27.71 -8.49
C SER A 262 8.95 26.77 -8.73
N ASP A 263 9.16 25.60 -9.33
CA ASP A 263 8.14 24.59 -9.65
C ASP A 263 8.59 23.22 -9.20
N VAL A 264 7.88 22.64 -8.26
CA VAL A 264 8.22 21.33 -7.68
C VAL A 264 8.12 20.18 -8.70
N TYR A 265 7.22 20.25 -9.67
CA TYR A 265 7.13 19.25 -10.73
C TYR A 265 8.30 19.35 -11.72
N ALA A 266 8.81 20.57 -11.94
CA ALA A 266 10.02 20.76 -12.73
C ALA A 266 11.23 20.06 -12.10
N LEU A 267 11.32 20.05 -10.75
CA LEU A 267 12.36 19.29 -10.03
C LEU A 267 12.26 17.79 -10.28
N VAL A 268 11.06 17.24 -10.22
CA VAL A 268 10.82 15.81 -10.50
C VAL A 268 11.23 15.47 -11.94
N ASN A 269 10.78 16.28 -12.90
CA ASN A 269 11.07 16.06 -14.32
C ASN A 269 12.56 16.22 -14.67
N ALA A 270 13.30 17.05 -13.92
CA ALA A 270 14.73 17.24 -14.08
C ALA A 270 15.59 16.22 -13.33
N GLY A 271 14.99 15.32 -12.55
CA GLY A 271 15.72 14.40 -11.68
C GLY A 271 16.40 15.07 -10.48
N GLU A 272 15.97 16.29 -10.13
CA GLU A 272 16.51 17.09 -9.03
C GLU A 272 15.68 16.97 -7.73
N TRP A 273 14.67 16.12 -7.71
CA TRP A 273 13.88 15.85 -6.52
C TRP A 273 14.62 14.89 -5.60
N THR A 274 15.62 15.42 -4.87
CA THR A 274 16.46 14.67 -3.95
C THR A 274 16.09 14.90 -2.48
N MET A 275 16.50 13.99 -1.59
CA MET A 275 16.33 14.16 -0.13
C MET A 275 16.99 15.45 0.37
N GLU A 276 18.17 15.82 -0.15
CA GLU A 276 18.86 17.05 0.23
C GLU A 276 18.06 18.28 -0.20
N ASN A 277 17.52 18.30 -1.42
CA ASN A 277 16.73 19.42 -1.92
C ASN A 277 15.40 19.53 -1.16
N LEU A 278 14.74 18.40 -0.88
CA LEU A 278 13.54 18.40 -0.01
C LEU A 278 13.84 19.09 1.33
N LEU A 279 14.95 18.76 1.98
CA LEU A 279 15.28 19.34 3.30
C LEU A 279 15.59 20.84 3.22
N LYS A 280 16.30 21.29 2.17
CA LYS A 280 16.58 22.73 1.96
C LYS A 280 15.28 23.52 1.74
N ILE A 281 14.38 22.98 0.91
CA ILE A 281 13.08 23.59 0.65
C ILE A 281 12.23 23.60 1.93
N ALA A 282 12.16 22.48 2.64
CA ALA A 282 11.42 22.36 3.89
C ALA A 282 11.94 23.33 4.97
N ALA A 283 13.25 23.48 5.07
CA ALA A 283 13.87 24.43 6.01
C ALA A 283 13.44 25.88 5.72
N LYS A 284 13.34 26.27 4.44
CA LYS A 284 12.90 27.62 4.04
C LYS A 284 11.43 27.89 4.42
N ALA A 285 10.59 26.86 4.39
CA ALA A 285 9.16 26.94 4.69
C ALA A 285 8.80 26.58 6.15
N SER A 286 9.79 26.44 7.03
CA SER A 286 9.57 26.17 8.45
C SER A 286 9.66 27.45 9.27
N VAL A 287 8.59 27.77 10.00
CA VAL A 287 8.53 28.95 10.89
C VAL A 287 7.97 28.52 12.24
N ASP A 288 8.77 28.68 13.29
CA ASP A 288 8.37 28.51 14.68
C ASP A 288 7.80 29.84 15.18
N ALA A 289 6.50 29.89 15.39
CA ALA A 289 5.80 31.12 15.80
C ALA A 289 6.08 31.49 17.27
N ASP A 290 6.48 30.50 18.11
CA ASP A 290 6.91 30.71 19.48
C ASP A 290 8.18 29.89 19.80
N PRO A 291 9.36 30.39 19.41
CA PRO A 291 10.62 29.68 19.68
C PRO A 291 10.90 29.40 21.15
N SER A 292 10.14 30.02 22.08
CA SER A 292 10.33 29.82 23.52
C SER A 292 9.81 28.48 24.02
N ASP A 293 8.89 27.84 23.27
CA ASP A 293 8.41 26.48 23.59
C ASP A 293 9.35 25.36 23.11
N GLY A 294 10.31 25.71 22.22
CA GLY A 294 11.37 24.81 21.74
C GLY A 294 10.84 23.63 20.93
N ASN A 295 9.64 23.72 20.34
CA ASN A 295 8.97 22.60 19.71
C ASN A 295 8.14 23.04 18.49
N LEU A 296 8.74 23.03 17.30
CA LEU A 296 8.05 23.27 16.04
C LEU A 296 6.79 22.39 15.92
N GLY A 297 5.63 23.02 15.71
CA GLY A 297 4.33 22.38 15.59
C GLY A 297 3.62 22.12 16.94
N ALA A 298 4.10 22.68 18.06
CA ALA A 298 3.33 22.75 19.30
C ALA A 298 2.25 23.82 19.22
N ASN A 299 2.52 24.90 18.49
CA ASN A 299 1.59 26.00 18.24
C ASN A 299 0.86 25.81 16.90
N ASP A 300 -0.44 26.13 16.85
CA ASP A 300 -1.24 26.08 15.63
C ASP A 300 -0.82 27.11 14.57
N ALA A 301 -0.06 28.13 14.97
CA ALA A 301 0.52 29.13 14.09
C ALA A 301 1.89 28.74 13.50
N ASP A 302 2.47 27.63 13.95
CA ASP A 302 3.72 27.12 13.39
C ASP A 302 3.53 26.65 11.95
N GLU A 303 4.53 26.94 11.14
CA GLU A 303 4.60 26.47 9.76
C GLU A 303 5.62 25.36 9.66
N ILE A 304 5.20 24.22 9.13
CA ILE A 304 6.00 22.99 9.11
C ILE A 304 6.46 22.73 7.67
N GLY A 305 7.76 22.76 7.44
CA GLY A 305 8.31 22.48 6.12
C GLY A 305 8.08 21.05 5.68
N TYR A 306 8.21 20.08 6.60
CA TYR A 306 8.01 18.67 6.26
C TYR A 306 7.44 17.88 7.44
N PHE A 307 6.34 17.20 7.19
CA PHE A 307 5.66 16.35 8.16
C PHE A 307 5.88 14.87 7.81
N GLN A 308 6.66 14.19 8.62
CA GLN A 308 7.02 12.78 8.40
C GLN A 308 5.90 11.83 8.83
N TYR A 309 5.85 10.68 8.17
CA TYR A 309 5.06 9.54 8.57
C TYR A 309 5.92 8.53 9.36
N ASN A 310 5.29 7.63 10.13
CA ASN A 310 6.02 6.67 10.97
C ASN A 310 6.96 5.77 10.18
N GLN A 311 6.60 5.47 8.93
CA GLN A 311 7.33 4.59 8.03
C GLN A 311 8.16 5.35 6.99
N SER A 312 8.32 6.67 7.12
CA SER A 312 9.07 7.49 6.15
C SER A 312 10.48 6.95 5.87
N SER A 313 11.16 6.39 6.88
CA SER A 313 12.47 5.76 6.70
C SER A 313 12.45 4.62 5.67
N VAL A 314 11.40 3.81 5.67
CA VAL A 314 11.23 2.72 4.69
C VAL A 314 11.05 3.31 3.30
N TYR A 315 10.10 4.24 3.15
CA TYR A 315 9.81 4.86 1.86
C TYR A 315 11.03 5.57 1.27
N TYR A 316 11.81 6.30 2.08
CA TYR A 316 12.99 6.99 1.60
C TYR A 316 14.16 6.06 1.29
N PHE A 317 14.38 5.03 2.11
CA PHE A 317 15.43 4.05 1.82
C PHE A 317 15.21 3.36 0.47
N TYR A 318 14.00 2.85 0.25
CA TYR A 318 13.67 2.22 -1.02
C TYR A 318 13.52 3.22 -2.16
N GLY A 319 12.95 4.39 -1.91
CA GLY A 319 12.82 5.48 -2.87
C GLY A 319 14.15 5.90 -3.45
N ALA A 320 15.19 5.91 -2.61
CA ALA A 320 16.58 6.19 -3.00
C ALA A 320 17.34 4.96 -3.55
N GLY A 321 16.64 3.91 -3.95
CA GLY A 321 17.26 2.72 -4.56
C GLY A 321 17.80 1.69 -3.57
N GLY A 322 17.70 1.92 -2.25
CA GLY A 322 18.13 0.95 -1.24
C GLY A 322 17.33 -0.35 -1.29
N ARG A 323 17.95 -1.45 -0.87
CA ARG A 323 17.34 -2.78 -0.75
C ARG A 323 17.87 -3.49 0.49
N ILE A 324 16.99 -4.22 1.17
CA ILE A 324 17.40 -5.17 2.22
C ILE A 324 17.83 -6.47 1.56
N THR A 325 16.97 -6.99 0.64
CA THR A 325 17.28 -8.19 -0.14
C THR A 325 17.17 -7.94 -1.64
N GLN A 326 17.82 -8.78 -2.42
CA GLN A 326 17.74 -8.84 -3.88
C GLN A 326 17.52 -10.29 -4.30
N MET A 327 16.76 -10.50 -5.39
CA MET A 327 16.58 -11.84 -5.96
C MET A 327 17.77 -12.24 -6.79
N THR A 328 18.31 -13.44 -6.54
CA THR A 328 19.30 -14.10 -7.39
C THR A 328 18.65 -14.60 -8.68
N GLU A 329 19.49 -15.01 -9.66
CA GLU A 329 19.01 -15.61 -10.91
C GLU A 329 18.23 -16.91 -10.66
N GLU A 330 18.55 -17.65 -9.58
CA GLU A 330 17.86 -18.87 -9.19
C GLU A 330 16.51 -18.62 -8.48
N GLY A 331 16.13 -17.34 -8.27
CA GLY A 331 14.88 -16.95 -7.63
C GLY A 331 14.87 -17.17 -6.12
N SER A 332 16.02 -16.98 -5.48
CA SER A 332 16.16 -16.97 -4.02
C SER A 332 16.63 -15.58 -3.57
N PRO A 333 16.11 -15.04 -2.47
CA PRO A 333 16.60 -13.75 -1.96
C PRO A 333 17.98 -13.88 -1.30
N GLU A 334 18.78 -12.85 -1.42
CA GLU A 334 20.03 -12.67 -0.69
C GLU A 334 20.09 -11.27 -0.06
N PHE A 335 20.76 -11.14 1.09
CA PHE A 335 20.91 -9.85 1.75
C PHE A 335 21.94 -8.98 1.05
N VAL A 336 21.51 -7.77 0.62
CA VAL A 336 22.34 -6.73 0.00
C VAL A 336 22.39 -5.44 0.84
N ILE A 337 21.79 -5.42 2.01
CA ILE A 337 21.72 -4.22 2.87
C ILE A 337 23.10 -3.64 3.19
N ARG A 338 24.15 -4.46 3.23
CA ARG A 338 25.53 -4.00 3.47
C ARG A 338 26.11 -3.20 2.31
N GLU A 339 25.65 -3.44 1.11
CA GLU A 339 26.04 -2.69 -0.09
C GLU A 339 25.39 -1.31 -0.10
N ASN A 340 24.31 -1.14 0.65
CA ASN A 340 23.55 0.09 0.82
C ASN A 340 23.90 0.82 2.16
N GLN A 341 25.04 0.51 2.77
CA GLN A 341 25.41 1.04 4.09
C GLN A 341 25.49 2.57 4.10
N ASP A 342 26.08 3.18 3.09
CA ASP A 342 26.24 4.64 3.01
C ASP A 342 24.88 5.35 2.95
N LEU A 343 23.93 4.81 2.17
CA LEU A 343 22.57 5.33 2.09
C LEU A 343 21.83 5.15 3.43
N PHE A 344 21.98 3.97 4.06
CA PHE A 344 21.40 3.69 5.35
C PHE A 344 21.91 4.66 6.42
N ASP A 345 23.22 4.87 6.49
CA ASP A 345 23.85 5.81 7.42
C ASP A 345 23.42 7.26 7.13
N TYR A 346 23.29 7.64 5.85
CA TYR A 346 22.78 8.95 5.48
C TYR A 346 21.36 9.17 6.02
N ILE A 347 20.45 8.21 5.83
CA ILE A 347 19.05 8.32 6.26
C ILE A 347 18.97 8.43 7.78
N PHE A 348 19.67 7.59 8.52
CA PHE A 348 19.54 7.54 9.97
C PHE A 348 20.42 8.55 10.71
N ASP A 349 21.59 8.87 10.22
CA ASP A 349 22.54 9.75 10.92
C ASP A 349 22.45 11.20 10.45
N LYS A 350 22.04 11.46 9.20
CA LYS A 350 21.99 12.80 8.62
C LYS A 350 20.58 13.25 8.27
N PHE A 351 19.88 12.51 7.41
CA PHE A 351 18.57 12.94 6.94
C PHE A 351 17.55 13.01 8.10
N HIS A 352 17.42 11.95 8.88
CA HIS A 352 16.49 11.92 10.01
C HIS A 352 16.81 12.94 11.14
N PRO A 353 18.07 13.08 11.63
CA PRO A 353 18.41 14.11 12.61
C PRO A 353 18.20 15.54 12.11
N ILE A 354 18.53 15.84 10.86
CA ILE A 354 18.32 17.16 10.26
C ILE A 354 16.84 17.50 10.23
N ASN A 355 15.98 16.54 9.87
CA ASN A 355 14.53 16.74 9.85
C ASN A 355 13.94 17.09 11.22
N ARG A 356 14.54 16.69 12.33
CA ARG A 356 14.05 17.08 13.67
C ARG A 356 14.09 18.57 13.94
N THR A 357 14.89 19.33 13.21
CA THR A 357 15.01 20.79 13.33
C THR A 357 14.08 21.55 12.38
N THR A 358 13.58 20.89 11.36
CA THR A 358 12.75 21.50 10.28
C THR A 358 11.41 20.83 10.11
N ALA A 359 11.19 19.69 10.79
CA ALA A 359 9.98 18.93 10.69
C ALA A 359 9.47 18.49 12.05
N LYS A 360 8.18 18.55 12.23
CA LYS A 360 7.50 17.95 13.37
C LYS A 360 7.38 16.46 13.15
N TYR A 361 7.72 15.70 14.19
CA TYR A 361 7.35 14.30 14.28
C TYR A 361 5.96 14.17 14.94
N PRO A 362 5.01 13.42 14.36
CA PRO A 362 3.70 13.27 14.95
C PRO A 362 3.77 12.59 16.33
N ASN A 363 3.09 13.16 17.31
CA ASN A 363 2.93 12.54 18.63
C ASN A 363 1.78 11.52 18.67
N GLY A 364 1.24 11.13 17.49
CA GLY A 364 0.13 10.19 17.37
C GLY A 364 -0.22 9.86 15.93
N PHE A 365 -0.87 8.72 15.72
CA PHE A 365 -1.36 8.30 14.41
C PHE A 365 -2.47 9.23 13.91
N GLY A 366 -2.31 9.81 12.73
CA GLY A 366 -3.35 10.48 11.97
C GLY A 366 -3.80 11.86 12.47
N GLY A 367 -3.96 12.04 13.79
CA GLY A 367 -4.55 13.26 14.34
C GLY A 367 -3.75 14.54 14.10
N ASP A 368 -2.44 14.50 14.29
CA ASP A 368 -1.57 15.66 14.05
C ASP A 368 -1.42 15.97 12.56
N ARG A 369 -1.36 14.93 11.70
CA ARG A 369 -1.33 15.09 10.25
C ARG A 369 -2.63 15.73 9.74
N GLN A 370 -3.78 15.23 10.18
CA GLN A 370 -5.07 15.85 9.87
C GLN A 370 -5.13 17.31 10.32
N LYS A 371 -4.59 17.61 11.50
CA LYS A 371 -4.59 18.97 12.03
C LYS A 371 -3.70 19.91 11.21
N HIS A 372 -2.41 19.60 11.09
CA HIS A 372 -1.41 20.51 10.53
C HIS A 372 -1.40 20.53 9.00
N PHE A 373 -1.53 19.37 8.36
CA PHE A 373 -1.52 19.31 6.91
C PHE A 373 -2.90 19.56 6.31
N ILE A 374 -3.90 18.75 6.71
CA ILE A 374 -5.21 18.77 6.04
C ILE A 374 -6.08 19.97 6.47
N LYS A 375 -6.23 20.21 7.79
CA LYS A 375 -7.16 21.23 8.30
C LYS A 375 -6.56 22.62 8.33
N ASN A 376 -5.36 22.76 8.93
CA ASN A 376 -4.73 24.07 9.10
C ASN A 376 -3.95 24.50 7.85
N ALA A 377 -3.59 23.54 6.97
CA ALA A 377 -2.77 23.76 5.78
C ALA A 377 -1.44 24.49 6.08
N THR A 378 -0.88 24.28 7.29
CA THR A 378 0.36 24.93 7.75
C THR A 378 1.62 24.15 7.43
N THR A 379 1.49 23.03 6.73
CA THR A 379 2.61 22.15 6.36
C THR A 379 2.86 22.22 4.86
N LEU A 380 4.13 22.27 4.43
CA LEU A 380 4.49 22.28 3.02
C LEU A 380 4.49 20.87 2.43
N PHE A 381 5.24 19.93 3.01
CA PHE A 381 5.31 18.54 2.56
C PHE A 381 4.81 17.57 3.64
N ALA A 382 4.16 16.49 3.21
CA ALA A 382 3.79 15.39 4.10
C ALA A 382 3.87 14.04 3.37
N ASP A 383 4.36 13.00 4.03
CA ASP A 383 4.25 11.64 3.50
C ASP A 383 2.89 11.07 3.82
N MET A 384 2.24 10.53 2.82
CA MET A 384 0.91 9.92 2.95
C MET A 384 0.82 8.73 2.00
N THR A 385 0.27 7.61 2.46
CA THR A 385 -0.03 6.50 1.55
C THR A 385 -1.12 6.90 0.54
N LEU A 386 -1.15 6.27 -0.63
CA LEU A 386 -2.23 6.51 -1.60
C LEU A 386 -3.60 6.17 -1.00
N TRP A 387 -3.65 5.22 -0.07
CA TRP A 387 -4.85 4.95 0.72
C TRP A 387 -5.28 6.16 1.57
N ASP A 388 -4.37 6.78 2.33
CA ASP A 388 -4.65 7.98 3.15
C ASP A 388 -5.09 9.16 2.27
N ILE A 389 -4.44 9.32 1.10
CA ILE A 389 -4.79 10.39 0.15
C ILE A 389 -6.21 10.19 -0.36
N ARG A 390 -6.55 8.97 -0.78
CA ARG A 390 -7.87 8.62 -1.31
C ARG A 390 -8.98 8.72 -0.26
N LYS A 391 -8.71 8.27 0.96
CA LYS A 391 -9.73 8.19 2.03
C LYS A 391 -9.85 9.44 2.90
N ASP A 392 -8.80 10.24 3.00
CA ASP A 392 -8.78 11.38 3.93
C ASP A 392 -8.46 12.71 3.23
N LEU A 393 -7.30 12.81 2.56
CA LEU A 393 -6.86 14.08 1.98
C LEU A 393 -7.83 14.59 0.92
N TYR A 394 -8.19 13.76 -0.05
CA TYR A 394 -9.06 14.13 -1.17
C TYR A 394 -10.41 14.70 -0.70
N ALA A 395 -11.00 14.11 0.33
CA ALA A 395 -12.28 14.57 0.84
C ALA A 395 -12.20 15.84 1.71
N ASN A 396 -11.06 16.11 2.34
CA ASN A 396 -10.96 17.10 3.41
C ASN A 396 -10.04 18.28 3.11
N ALA A 397 -9.10 18.18 2.16
CA ALA A 397 -8.22 19.29 1.79
C ALA A 397 -9.02 20.44 1.13
N LYS A 398 -8.70 21.67 1.53
CA LYS A 398 -9.29 22.90 0.98
C LYS A 398 -8.22 23.79 0.33
N PHE A 399 -7.12 23.23 -0.05
CA PHE A 399 -5.99 23.84 -0.73
C PHE A 399 -5.58 22.99 -1.92
N GLU A 400 -4.88 23.56 -2.86
CA GLU A 400 -4.30 22.82 -3.97
C GLU A 400 -3.12 21.99 -3.47
N TYR A 401 -3.14 20.68 -3.76
CA TYR A 401 -2.04 19.78 -3.42
C TYR A 401 -1.53 19.03 -4.64
N GLY A 402 -0.28 18.61 -4.56
CA GLY A 402 0.38 17.79 -5.56
C GLY A 402 0.93 16.51 -4.97
N LEU A 403 1.25 15.57 -5.85
CA LEU A 403 1.89 14.30 -5.50
C LEU A 403 3.27 14.26 -6.13
N LEU A 404 4.26 13.84 -5.36
CA LEU A 404 5.65 13.70 -5.78
C LEU A 404 6.10 12.26 -5.47
N PRO A 405 6.99 11.64 -6.27
CA PRO A 405 7.56 10.35 -5.88
C PRO A 405 8.38 10.51 -4.59
N SER A 406 8.74 9.42 -3.94
CA SER A 406 9.77 9.49 -2.89
C SER A 406 11.05 10.11 -3.45
N PRO A 407 11.70 11.05 -2.72
CA PRO A 407 12.90 11.70 -3.24
C PRO A 407 14.06 10.71 -3.37
N VAL A 408 14.89 10.91 -4.39
CA VAL A 408 16.08 10.09 -4.64
C VAL A 408 17.27 10.54 -3.78
N TYR A 409 18.34 9.72 -3.72
CA TYR A 409 19.56 10.05 -2.99
C TYR A 409 20.43 11.03 -3.77
N GLU A 410 20.75 10.70 -5.01
CA GLU A 410 21.54 11.56 -5.91
C GLU A 410 20.67 12.06 -7.08
N ALA A 411 20.97 13.24 -7.58
CA ALA A 411 20.28 13.80 -8.73
C ALA A 411 20.46 12.90 -9.96
N GLY A 412 19.36 12.61 -10.64
CA GLY A 412 19.34 11.75 -11.82
C GLY A 412 19.17 10.26 -11.53
N ASP A 413 19.09 9.85 -10.26
CA ASP A 413 18.73 8.47 -9.91
C ASP A 413 17.29 8.15 -10.32
N ASP A 414 17.02 6.86 -10.55
CA ASP A 414 15.67 6.37 -10.83
C ASP A 414 14.77 6.44 -9.59
N TYR A 415 13.54 6.91 -9.77
CA TYR A 415 12.53 6.88 -8.71
C TYR A 415 12.11 5.45 -8.42
N ASN A 416 11.88 5.14 -7.14
CA ASN A 416 11.36 3.87 -6.69
C ASN A 416 10.20 4.09 -5.70
N SER A 417 9.18 3.25 -5.79
CA SER A 417 7.98 3.31 -4.98
C SER A 417 7.76 1.98 -4.28
N VAL A 418 8.14 1.88 -3.01
CA VAL A 418 8.07 0.59 -2.30
C VAL A 418 6.64 0.22 -1.92
N VAL A 419 6.27 -1.03 -2.17
CA VAL A 419 5.09 -1.67 -1.62
C VAL A 419 5.40 -2.12 -0.19
N TYR A 420 4.80 -1.45 0.79
CA TYR A 420 5.08 -1.71 2.20
C TYR A 420 4.03 -2.61 2.84
N PHE A 421 4.42 -3.83 3.21
CA PHE A 421 3.54 -4.91 3.66
C PHE A 421 3.00 -4.77 5.09
N TYR A 422 3.04 -3.60 5.69
CA TYR A 422 2.74 -3.48 7.12
C TYR A 422 1.25 -3.74 7.45
N ASN A 423 0.31 -2.94 6.96
CA ASN A 423 -1.08 -3.06 7.39
C ASN A 423 -2.13 -3.15 6.27
N THR A 424 -1.84 -2.56 5.11
CA THR A 424 -2.84 -2.41 4.03
C THR A 424 -2.80 -3.52 3.01
N VAL A 425 -1.64 -4.13 2.78
CA VAL A 425 -1.43 -5.05 1.66
C VAL A 425 -2.04 -6.43 1.93
N HIS A 426 -2.88 -6.84 1.01
CA HIS A 426 -3.41 -8.18 0.90
C HIS A 426 -2.72 -8.92 -0.25
N LEU A 427 -2.60 -10.23 -0.15
CA LEU A 427 -2.10 -11.06 -1.23
C LEU A 427 -3.12 -12.14 -1.57
N TRP A 428 -3.23 -12.45 -2.86
CA TRP A 428 -4.11 -13.46 -3.39
C TRP A 428 -3.41 -14.82 -3.41
N ALA A 429 -4.04 -15.85 -2.86
CA ALA A 429 -3.47 -17.18 -2.76
C ALA A 429 -4.55 -18.28 -2.83
N ILE A 430 -4.16 -19.49 -3.15
CA ILE A 430 -5.02 -20.66 -3.15
C ILE A 430 -4.62 -21.56 -1.98
N PRO A 431 -5.54 -21.93 -1.06
CA PRO A 431 -5.25 -22.87 0.02
C PRO A 431 -4.80 -24.24 -0.51
N SER A 432 -3.82 -24.89 0.14
CA SER A 432 -3.22 -26.14 -0.34
C SER A 432 -4.15 -27.37 -0.24
N ASN A 433 -5.07 -27.36 0.73
CA ASN A 433 -5.98 -28.49 0.98
C ASN A 433 -7.32 -28.32 0.26
N TYR A 434 -7.28 -27.90 -1.01
CA TYR A 434 -8.48 -27.61 -1.78
C TYR A 434 -8.71 -28.64 -2.89
N ASN A 435 -9.90 -29.26 -2.92
CA ASN A 435 -10.21 -30.37 -3.82
C ASN A 435 -10.63 -29.95 -5.24
N HIS A 436 -10.85 -28.66 -5.50
CA HIS A 436 -11.30 -28.10 -6.79
C HIS A 436 -10.28 -27.15 -7.41
N LEU A 437 -9.01 -27.47 -7.30
CA LEU A 437 -7.89 -26.63 -7.72
C LEU A 437 -8.05 -26.10 -9.17
N GLY A 438 -8.56 -26.92 -10.11
CA GLY A 438 -8.77 -26.51 -11.49
C GLY A 438 -9.68 -25.31 -11.63
N ASN A 439 -10.81 -25.26 -10.90
CA ASN A 439 -11.70 -24.11 -10.92
C ASN A 439 -11.09 -22.90 -10.20
N ALA A 440 -10.40 -23.10 -9.07
CA ALA A 440 -9.76 -22.05 -8.31
C ALA A 440 -8.73 -21.29 -9.15
N GLN A 441 -7.82 -21.99 -9.83
CA GLN A 441 -6.78 -21.38 -10.65
C GLN A 441 -7.34 -20.71 -11.89
N THR A 442 -8.34 -21.33 -12.58
CA THR A 442 -8.99 -20.73 -13.75
C THR A 442 -9.66 -19.41 -13.36
N LEU A 443 -10.43 -19.40 -12.27
CA LEU A 443 -11.13 -18.18 -11.85
C LEU A 443 -10.19 -17.12 -11.27
N MET A 444 -9.07 -17.50 -10.68
CA MET A 444 -8.01 -16.54 -10.30
C MET A 444 -7.47 -15.81 -11.54
N ASN A 445 -7.19 -16.53 -12.62
CA ASN A 445 -6.72 -15.96 -13.89
C ASN A 445 -7.80 -15.07 -14.54
N VAL A 446 -9.05 -15.53 -14.55
CA VAL A 446 -10.19 -14.74 -15.04
C VAL A 446 -10.36 -13.44 -14.26
N MET A 447 -10.31 -13.50 -12.92
CA MET A 447 -10.42 -12.32 -12.06
C MET A 447 -9.29 -11.31 -12.36
N ALA A 448 -8.07 -11.77 -12.58
CA ALA A 448 -6.96 -10.91 -12.96
C ALA A 448 -7.23 -10.24 -14.32
N ALA A 449 -7.55 -11.01 -15.35
CA ALA A 449 -7.81 -10.48 -16.69
C ALA A 449 -8.97 -9.46 -16.74
N TYR A 450 -10.07 -9.75 -16.04
CA TYR A 450 -11.21 -8.82 -15.95
C TYR A 450 -10.95 -7.59 -15.08
N SER A 451 -9.88 -7.59 -14.29
CA SER A 451 -9.42 -6.44 -13.51
C SER A 451 -8.39 -5.59 -14.23
N ASN A 452 -7.91 -6.00 -15.41
CA ASN A 452 -6.80 -5.39 -16.13
C ASN A 452 -7.00 -3.88 -16.35
N LEU A 453 -5.98 -3.08 -16.09
CA LEU A 453 -5.97 -1.62 -16.23
C LEU A 453 -6.42 -1.17 -17.65
N ASN A 454 -6.01 -1.90 -18.67
CA ASN A 454 -6.32 -1.57 -20.06
C ASN A 454 -7.76 -1.95 -20.48
N LYS A 455 -8.50 -2.65 -19.62
CA LYS A 455 -9.92 -2.97 -19.85
C LYS A 455 -10.80 -1.86 -19.28
N THR A 456 -11.43 -1.08 -20.14
CA THR A 456 -12.36 -0.01 -19.72
C THR A 456 -13.45 -0.54 -18.79
N GLY A 457 -13.64 0.15 -17.67
CA GLY A 457 -14.62 -0.22 -16.64
C GLY A 457 -14.17 -1.36 -15.72
N SER A 458 -12.92 -1.83 -15.85
CA SER A 458 -12.34 -2.81 -14.94
C SER A 458 -12.11 -2.24 -13.54
N THR A 459 -11.78 -3.11 -12.59
CA THR A 459 -11.45 -2.68 -11.21
C THR A 459 -10.24 -1.74 -11.19
N MET A 460 -9.19 -2.05 -11.95
CA MET A 460 -7.99 -1.20 -11.96
C MET A 460 -8.21 0.09 -12.77
N ASP A 461 -9.02 0.08 -13.83
CA ASP A 461 -9.44 1.31 -14.51
C ASP A 461 -10.23 2.23 -13.56
N GLY A 462 -11.20 1.69 -12.83
CA GLY A 462 -11.96 2.46 -11.82
C GLY A 462 -11.08 3.04 -10.72
N TYR A 463 -10.12 2.26 -10.24
CA TYR A 463 -9.20 2.68 -9.20
C TYR A 463 -8.12 3.65 -9.73
N TYR A 464 -7.31 3.20 -10.70
CA TYR A 464 -6.14 3.95 -11.13
C TYR A 464 -6.51 5.11 -12.05
N SER A 465 -7.20 4.82 -13.17
CA SER A 465 -7.49 5.85 -14.17
C SER A 465 -8.47 6.88 -13.65
N ARG A 466 -9.59 6.43 -13.07
CA ARG A 466 -10.68 7.34 -12.70
C ARG A 466 -10.51 7.94 -11.30
N THR A 467 -10.12 7.13 -10.31
CA THR A 467 -9.96 7.65 -8.94
C THR A 467 -8.62 8.35 -8.77
N LEU A 468 -7.49 7.66 -8.99
CA LEU A 468 -6.18 8.25 -8.74
C LEU A 468 -5.80 9.32 -9.77
N CYS A 469 -5.88 9.01 -11.06
CA CYS A 469 -5.41 9.92 -12.10
C CYS A 469 -6.40 11.04 -12.46
N PHE A 470 -7.69 10.76 -12.42
CA PHE A 470 -8.69 11.77 -12.80
C PHE A 470 -9.18 12.61 -11.62
N SER A 471 -9.50 11.97 -10.48
CA SER A 471 -10.08 12.68 -9.34
C SER A 471 -9.00 13.24 -8.40
N ILE A 472 -7.97 12.45 -8.05
CA ILE A 472 -6.96 12.82 -7.05
C ILE A 472 -5.80 13.60 -7.68
N ALA A 473 -5.38 13.26 -8.89
CA ALA A 473 -4.30 13.92 -9.63
C ALA A 473 -4.82 14.56 -10.94
N PRO A 474 -5.69 15.58 -10.86
CA PRO A 474 -6.43 16.06 -12.02
C PRO A 474 -5.58 16.83 -13.04
N ASN A 475 -4.45 17.40 -12.62
CA ASN A 475 -3.58 18.12 -13.56
C ASN A 475 -2.60 17.17 -14.29
N PRO A 476 -2.11 17.54 -15.50
CA PRO A 476 -1.23 16.69 -16.29
C PRO A 476 0.08 16.30 -15.60
N GLU A 477 0.69 17.22 -14.85
CA GLU A 477 1.97 16.97 -14.16
C GLU A 477 1.78 15.98 -12.99
N ALA A 478 0.71 16.12 -12.21
CA ALA A 478 0.37 15.17 -11.17
C ALA A 478 0.09 13.76 -11.75
N ARG A 479 -0.56 13.66 -12.92
CA ARG A 479 -0.75 12.37 -13.60
C ARG A 479 0.55 11.74 -14.08
N LYS A 480 1.51 12.54 -14.58
CA LYS A 480 2.86 12.01 -14.90
C LYS A 480 3.53 11.42 -13.68
N VAL A 481 3.43 12.11 -12.53
CA VAL A 481 3.97 11.58 -11.26
C VAL A 481 3.25 10.30 -10.84
N MET A 482 1.93 10.21 -10.99
CA MET A 482 1.20 8.97 -10.71
C MET A 482 1.68 7.80 -11.59
N ASN A 483 1.99 8.05 -12.87
CA ASN A 483 2.59 7.03 -13.73
C ASN A 483 4.00 6.65 -13.23
N ILE A 484 4.85 7.62 -12.86
CA ILE A 484 6.16 7.34 -12.25
C ILE A 484 5.99 6.45 -11.02
N ILE A 485 5.09 6.80 -10.10
CA ILE A 485 4.85 6.03 -8.87
C ILE A 485 4.42 4.58 -9.19
N LYS A 486 3.45 4.40 -10.11
CA LYS A 486 2.96 3.08 -10.50
C LYS A 486 4.04 2.24 -11.19
N ASP A 487 4.75 2.83 -12.14
CA ASP A 487 5.72 2.11 -12.98
C ASP A 487 7.04 1.81 -12.25
N SER A 488 7.31 2.54 -11.16
CA SER A 488 8.48 2.36 -10.30
C SER A 488 8.21 1.50 -9.05
N THR A 489 7.08 0.80 -8.98
CA THR A 489 6.79 -0.04 -7.82
C THR A 489 7.82 -1.15 -7.63
N VAL A 490 8.30 -1.27 -6.39
CA VAL A 490 9.30 -2.27 -6.00
C VAL A 490 8.81 -3.05 -4.79
N TYR A 491 9.21 -4.30 -4.76
CA TYR A 491 8.93 -5.22 -3.66
C TYR A 491 10.26 -5.64 -3.02
N ASP A 492 10.24 -5.93 -1.73
CA ASP A 492 11.35 -6.58 -1.04
C ASP A 492 10.79 -7.62 -0.08
N ILE A 493 11.09 -8.87 -0.34
CA ILE A 493 10.54 -9.98 0.41
C ILE A 493 11.00 -9.97 1.89
N ALA A 494 12.09 -9.28 2.22
CA ALA A 494 12.52 -9.07 3.60
C ALA A 494 11.50 -8.25 4.41
N LEU A 495 10.77 -7.33 3.78
CA LEU A 495 9.67 -6.60 4.43
C LEU A 495 8.49 -7.52 4.79
N LEU A 496 8.37 -8.65 4.09
CA LEU A 496 7.29 -9.61 4.27
C LEU A 496 7.61 -10.65 5.35
N TYR A 497 8.82 -11.25 5.29
CA TYR A 497 9.26 -12.31 6.22
C TYR A 497 9.96 -11.77 7.46
N ASP A 498 10.41 -10.53 7.45
CA ASP A 498 11.01 -9.82 8.59
C ASP A 498 12.18 -10.57 9.27
N TRP A 499 13.03 -11.23 8.46
CA TRP A 499 14.20 -11.95 8.97
C TRP A 499 15.11 -11.06 9.82
N GLY A 500 15.41 -11.52 11.03
CA GLY A 500 16.19 -10.75 11.98
C GLY A 500 15.50 -9.50 12.52
N GLY A 501 14.20 -9.31 12.21
CA GLY A 501 13.43 -8.15 12.64
C GLY A 501 13.73 -6.87 11.85
N TRP A 502 14.36 -6.95 10.67
CA TRP A 502 14.77 -5.77 9.89
C TRP A 502 13.61 -4.85 9.51
N ALA A 503 12.50 -5.42 9.00
CA ALA A 503 11.35 -4.62 8.60
C ALA A 503 10.70 -3.90 9.79
N THR A 504 10.60 -4.57 10.91
CA THR A 504 10.07 -4.00 12.15
C THR A 504 11.00 -2.93 12.70
N GLU A 505 12.28 -3.25 12.89
CA GLU A 505 13.27 -2.30 13.45
C GLU A 505 13.48 -1.09 12.54
N PHE A 506 13.45 -1.26 11.22
CA PHE A 506 13.60 -0.17 10.27
C PHE A 506 12.51 0.89 10.43
N SER A 507 11.26 0.46 10.60
CA SER A 507 10.15 1.37 10.90
C SER A 507 10.20 1.93 12.32
N GLU A 508 10.63 1.13 13.31
CA GLU A 508 10.70 1.54 14.70
C GLU A 508 11.87 2.45 15.04
N LEU A 509 13.02 2.33 14.35
CA LEU A 509 14.17 3.24 14.51
C LEU A 509 13.77 4.69 14.27
N TRP A 510 12.96 4.91 13.24
CA TRP A 510 12.44 6.23 12.93
C TRP A 510 11.53 6.77 14.03
N TRP A 511 10.67 5.91 14.56
CA TRP A 511 9.75 6.22 15.65
C TRP A 511 10.45 6.45 16.99
N ARG A 512 11.33 5.55 17.38
CA ARG A 512 12.01 5.60 18.69
C ARG A 512 13.03 6.74 18.80
N ARG A 513 13.35 7.42 17.72
CA ARG A 513 14.34 8.51 17.68
C ARG A 513 15.72 8.11 18.23
N THR A 514 16.05 6.84 18.22
CA THR A 514 17.32 6.33 18.73
C THR A 514 18.25 6.08 17.55
N THR A 515 19.16 7.03 17.32
CA THR A 515 20.13 6.98 16.22
C THR A 515 21.22 5.92 16.41
N ASN A 516 21.26 5.21 17.52
CA ASN A 516 22.40 4.36 17.87
C ASN A 516 22.17 2.85 17.67
N ASN A 517 21.02 2.42 17.15
CA ASN A 517 20.72 0.99 17.07
C ASN A 517 20.94 0.35 15.69
N HIS A 518 21.13 1.14 14.60
CA HIS A 518 21.37 0.56 13.29
C HIS A 518 22.66 -0.27 13.21
N GLY A 519 23.74 0.17 13.85
CA GLY A 519 24.97 -0.62 13.98
C GLY A 519 24.75 -1.96 14.70
N THR A 520 23.77 -2.03 15.58
CA THR A 520 23.38 -3.27 16.27
C THR A 520 22.66 -4.23 15.32
N LEU A 521 21.77 -3.75 14.47
CA LEU A 521 21.08 -4.58 13.46
C LEU A 521 22.08 -5.25 12.52
N VAL A 522 22.99 -4.48 11.92
CA VAL A 522 24.05 -5.03 11.05
C VAL A 522 24.92 -6.04 11.77
N SER A 523 25.25 -5.80 13.06
CA SER A 523 26.08 -6.72 13.86
C SER A 523 25.35 -8.03 14.19
N GLN A 524 24.02 -8.00 14.29
CA GLN A 524 23.21 -9.17 14.62
C GLN A 524 22.95 -10.09 13.40
N MET A 525 23.18 -9.63 12.18
CA MET A 525 22.89 -10.41 10.96
C MET A 525 23.57 -11.78 10.95
N ASN A 526 24.79 -11.87 11.46
CA ASN A 526 25.60 -13.10 11.45
C ASN A 526 25.56 -13.90 12.77
N THR A 527 24.74 -13.50 13.72
CA THR A 527 24.62 -14.28 14.96
C THR A 527 23.83 -15.55 14.75
N ALA A 528 24.03 -16.57 15.60
CA ALA A 528 23.23 -17.79 15.56
C ALA A 528 21.73 -17.44 15.74
N GLY A 529 20.90 -17.87 14.78
CA GLY A 529 19.49 -17.48 14.71
C GLY A 529 19.24 -16.04 14.21
N GLY A 530 20.29 -15.33 13.74
CA GLY A 530 20.18 -14.01 13.14
C GLY A 530 19.58 -14.05 11.71
N ALA A 531 19.53 -12.88 11.09
CA ALA A 531 18.83 -12.70 9.80
C ALA A 531 19.29 -13.68 8.71
N TYR A 532 20.60 -13.89 8.55
CA TYR A 532 21.12 -14.83 7.53
C TYR A 532 20.66 -16.26 7.76
N GLN A 533 20.73 -16.74 9.00
CA GLN A 533 20.28 -18.11 9.31
C GLN A 533 18.78 -18.27 9.06
N GLN A 534 17.97 -17.28 9.45
CA GLN A 534 16.52 -17.31 9.22
C GLN A 534 16.17 -17.30 7.73
N LEU A 535 16.91 -16.52 6.93
CA LEU A 535 16.76 -16.51 5.48
C LEU A 535 17.10 -17.87 4.86
N GLU A 536 18.27 -18.46 5.21
CA GLU A 536 18.70 -19.76 4.72
C GLU A 536 17.71 -20.86 5.11
N ASP A 537 17.26 -20.88 6.36
CA ASP A 537 16.25 -21.85 6.84
C ASP A 537 14.93 -21.71 6.08
N THR A 538 14.53 -20.47 5.75
CA THR A 538 13.33 -20.23 4.96
C THR A 538 13.50 -20.72 3.52
N ILE A 539 14.62 -20.43 2.87
CA ILE A 539 14.90 -20.91 1.51
C ILE A 539 14.91 -22.45 1.46
N GLU A 540 15.56 -23.10 2.43
CA GLU A 540 15.62 -24.57 2.49
C GLU A 540 14.24 -25.17 2.68
N LEU A 541 13.40 -24.58 3.53
CA LEU A 541 12.01 -25.01 3.73
C LEU A 541 11.22 -25.01 2.41
N PHE A 542 11.39 -23.96 1.59
CA PHE A 542 10.68 -23.85 0.31
C PHE A 542 11.26 -24.77 -0.78
N LYS A 543 12.57 -25.02 -0.77
CA LYS A 543 13.21 -25.98 -1.70
C LYS A 543 12.79 -27.40 -1.39
N ASN A 544 12.67 -27.77 -0.11
CA ASN A 544 12.43 -29.11 0.38
C ASN A 544 11.21 -29.19 1.32
N PRO A 545 9.99 -28.90 0.84
CA PRO A 545 8.78 -28.79 1.68
C PRO A 545 8.40 -30.09 2.40
N ASN A 546 8.93 -31.24 1.94
CA ASN A 546 8.70 -32.57 2.52
C ASN A 546 9.87 -33.06 3.38
N SER A 547 10.93 -32.29 3.54
CA SER A 547 11.99 -32.66 4.48
C SER A 547 11.41 -32.48 5.89
N GLU A 548 11.19 -33.59 6.59
CA GLU A 548 10.80 -33.60 8.00
C GLU A 548 11.85 -32.84 8.80
N SER A 549 11.59 -31.55 9.10
CA SER A 549 12.39 -30.73 10.01
C SER A 549 12.09 -31.09 11.47
#